data_9a666d7fb7269942dcc19ccbcae852fc
#
_entry.id   9a666d7fb7269942dcc19ccbcae852fc
#
_cell.length_a   1.000
_cell.length_b   1.000
_cell.length_c   1.000
_cell.angle_alpha   90.00
_cell.angle_beta   90.00
_cell.angle_gamma   90.00
#
_symmetry.space_group_name_H-M   'P 1'
#
loop_
_entity.id
_entity.type
_entity.pdbx_description
1 polymer ?
#
loop_
_entity_poly.entity_id
_entity_poly.type
_entity_poly.pdbx_seq_one_letter_code
_entity_poly.pdbx_strand_id
1 'polypeptide(L)'
;MTQQIRRVAIIGGNRIPFARSNTTYSYASNQDMMTAALNGLINRYDLQGKKIGEVVAGAVIKHSRDFNLARECVLSTSLHPMTPATDIQQACGTGLQACMQVANKIALGHIDCGIAGGSDTTSDAPIGVSEGLRKILLDVNRAKTTGQRLKLLSKIRPKHLAPLTPRNGEPRTNMSMGEHTEITVKEWGITREEQ
;
A
#
# COMPACT_ATOMS: atom_id res chain seq x y z
N MET A 1 14.87 35.85 7.11
CA MET A 1 13.54 35.90 6.46
C MET A 1 12.69 34.81 7.13
N THR A 2 11.63 35.15 7.85
CA THR A 2 10.69 34.20 8.43
C THR A 2 9.84 33.65 7.29
N GLN A 3 10.03 32.36 6.97
CA GLN A 3 9.21 31.71 5.97
C GLN A 3 7.78 31.62 6.50
N GLN A 4 6.84 32.26 5.82
CA GLN A 4 5.44 32.22 6.22
C GLN A 4 4.86 30.85 5.89
N ILE A 5 4.43 30.11 6.92
CA ILE A 5 3.77 28.81 6.78
C ILE A 5 2.37 29.04 6.18
N ARG A 6 2.09 28.41 5.03
CA ARG A 6 0.79 28.50 4.37
C ARG A 6 -0.26 27.69 5.11
N ARG A 7 -1.49 28.17 5.11
CA ARG A 7 -2.64 27.36 5.55
C ARG A 7 -3.00 26.34 4.46
N VAL A 8 -3.34 25.15 4.87
CA VAL A 8 -3.70 24.03 3.97
C VAL A 8 -5.18 23.71 4.14
N ALA A 9 -5.89 23.54 3.04
CA ALA A 9 -7.30 23.17 3.01
C ALA A 9 -7.48 21.79 2.38
N ILE A 10 -8.34 20.96 2.96
CA ILE A 10 -8.86 19.76 2.33
C ILE A 10 -10.10 20.17 1.53
N ILE A 11 -9.99 20.13 0.20
CA ILE A 11 -11.05 20.59 -0.72
C ILE A 11 -12.13 19.51 -0.88
N GLY A 12 -11.74 18.25 -0.85
CA GLY A 12 -12.66 17.12 -0.95
C GLY A 12 -11.96 15.80 -1.23
N GLY A 13 -12.73 14.80 -1.55
CA GLY A 13 -12.23 13.46 -1.76
C GLY A 13 -13.13 12.58 -2.63
N ASN A 14 -12.65 11.41 -2.93
CA ASN A 14 -13.39 10.35 -3.58
C ASN A 14 -12.96 8.99 -3.03
N ARG A 15 -13.84 8.00 -3.13
CA ARG A 15 -13.55 6.63 -2.77
C ARG A 15 -14.39 5.66 -3.59
N ILE A 16 -13.91 4.43 -3.73
CA ILE A 16 -14.76 3.31 -4.16
C ILE A 16 -15.59 2.81 -2.97
N PRO A 17 -16.74 2.17 -3.20
CA PRO A 17 -17.52 1.54 -2.13
C PRO A 17 -16.71 0.49 -1.36
N PHE A 18 -17.00 0.33 -0.08
CA PHE A 18 -16.50 -0.82 0.68
C PHE A 18 -17.12 -2.11 0.17
N ALA A 19 -16.31 -3.14 0.03
CA ALA A 19 -16.79 -4.48 -0.23
C ALA A 19 -16.20 -5.46 0.79
N ARG A 20 -16.98 -6.48 1.12
CA ARG A 20 -16.50 -7.60 1.92
C ARG A 20 -15.38 -8.33 1.17
N SER A 21 -14.35 -8.77 1.89
CA SER A 21 -13.29 -9.61 1.32
C SER A 21 -13.86 -10.82 0.58
N ASN A 22 -13.22 -11.19 -0.51
CA ASN A 22 -13.60 -12.32 -1.36
C ASN A 22 -15.02 -12.22 -1.96
N THR A 23 -15.48 -11.00 -2.26
CA THR A 23 -16.77 -10.76 -2.94
C THR A 23 -16.57 -9.93 -4.20
N THR A 24 -17.17 -8.75 -4.30
CA THR A 24 -17.23 -7.90 -5.52
C THR A 24 -15.86 -7.57 -6.09
N TYR A 25 -14.84 -7.34 -5.25
CA TYR A 25 -13.49 -6.97 -5.67
C TYR A 25 -12.48 -8.13 -5.59
N SER A 26 -12.94 -9.39 -5.67
CA SER A 26 -12.07 -10.57 -5.53
C SER A 26 -10.91 -10.61 -6.53
N TYR A 27 -11.07 -9.98 -7.69
CA TYR A 27 -10.06 -9.95 -8.76
C TYR A 27 -9.51 -8.54 -9.02
N ALA A 28 -9.87 -7.56 -8.20
CA ALA A 28 -9.35 -6.21 -8.31
C ALA A 28 -8.05 -6.07 -7.51
N SER A 29 -7.01 -5.58 -8.17
CA SER A 29 -5.74 -5.25 -7.52
C SER A 29 -5.80 -3.92 -6.78
N ASN A 30 -4.81 -3.65 -5.93
CA ASN A 30 -4.62 -2.33 -5.31
C ASN A 30 -4.54 -1.22 -6.37
N GLN A 31 -3.86 -1.49 -7.49
CA GLN A 31 -3.73 -0.54 -8.60
C GLN A 31 -5.08 -0.25 -9.24
N ASP A 32 -5.89 -1.27 -9.52
CA ASP A 32 -7.22 -1.07 -10.12
C ASP A 32 -8.12 -0.21 -9.25
N MET A 33 -8.19 -0.53 -7.96
CA MET A 33 -9.01 0.18 -7.00
C MET A 33 -8.56 1.63 -6.79
N MET A 34 -7.26 1.86 -6.67
CA MET A 34 -6.69 3.20 -6.52
C MET A 34 -6.89 4.02 -7.78
N THR A 35 -6.66 3.44 -8.95
CA THR A 35 -6.90 4.09 -10.25
C THR A 35 -8.37 4.49 -10.41
N ALA A 36 -9.29 3.62 -10.00
CA ALA A 36 -10.73 3.94 -10.04
C ALA A 36 -11.08 5.11 -9.10
N ALA A 37 -10.53 5.12 -7.88
CA ALA A 37 -10.72 6.22 -6.93
C ALA A 37 -10.14 7.55 -7.46
N LEU A 38 -8.95 7.51 -8.04
CA LEU A 38 -8.30 8.68 -8.66
C LEU A 38 -9.11 9.20 -9.86
N ASN A 39 -9.57 8.33 -10.75
CA ASN A 39 -10.41 8.72 -11.88
C ASN A 39 -11.71 9.39 -11.43
N GLY A 40 -12.33 8.89 -10.37
CA GLY A 40 -13.52 9.52 -9.77
C GLY A 40 -13.20 10.92 -9.21
N LEU A 41 -12.03 11.12 -8.60
CA LEU A 41 -11.58 12.42 -8.14
C LEU A 41 -11.29 13.38 -9.31
N ILE A 42 -10.58 12.89 -10.33
CA ILE A 42 -10.23 13.63 -11.54
C ILE A 42 -11.49 14.16 -12.24
N ASN A 43 -12.50 13.30 -12.39
CA ASN A 43 -13.76 13.67 -13.01
C ASN A 43 -14.56 14.68 -12.17
N ARG A 44 -14.53 14.55 -10.84
CA ARG A 44 -15.25 15.43 -9.92
C ARG A 44 -14.71 16.85 -9.92
N TYR A 45 -13.42 17.04 -10.14
CA TYR A 45 -12.72 18.32 -10.04
C TYR A 45 -12.11 18.80 -11.36
N ASP A 46 -12.49 18.22 -12.49
CA ASP A 46 -12.02 18.57 -13.84
C ASP A 46 -10.48 18.65 -13.92
N LEU A 47 -9.80 17.58 -13.45
CA LEU A 47 -8.35 17.51 -13.38
C LEU A 47 -7.71 16.82 -14.61
N GLN A 48 -8.47 16.50 -15.65
CA GLN A 48 -7.96 15.86 -16.88
C GLN A 48 -6.82 16.71 -17.50
N GLY A 49 -5.71 16.07 -17.80
CA GLY A 49 -4.52 16.70 -18.38
C GLY A 49 -3.78 17.66 -17.44
N LYS A 50 -4.28 17.90 -16.22
CA LYS A 50 -3.63 18.81 -15.27
C LYS A 50 -2.46 18.13 -14.57
N LYS A 51 -1.36 18.86 -14.44
CA LYS A 51 -0.22 18.48 -13.63
C LYS A 51 -0.49 18.87 -12.18
N ILE A 52 -0.66 17.89 -11.33
CA ILE A 52 -0.78 18.06 -9.88
C ILE A 52 0.62 18.14 -9.26
N GLY A 53 0.78 18.91 -8.19
CA GLY A 53 2.07 19.07 -7.52
C GLY A 53 2.64 17.73 -7.04
N GLU A 54 1.82 16.86 -6.46
CA GLU A 54 2.20 15.49 -6.13
C GLU A 54 0.97 14.62 -5.82
N VAL A 55 1.07 13.33 -6.12
CA VAL A 55 0.18 12.27 -5.60
C VAL A 55 0.98 11.45 -4.59
N VAL A 56 0.54 11.44 -3.33
CA VAL A 56 1.12 10.59 -2.28
C VAL A 56 0.11 9.52 -1.90
N ALA A 57 0.48 8.27 -2.11
CA ALA A 57 -0.44 7.16 -1.83
C ALA A 57 0.32 5.91 -1.40
N GLY A 58 -0.41 4.94 -0.87
CA GLY A 58 0.21 3.69 -0.47
C GLY A 58 -0.79 2.57 -0.24
N ALA A 59 -0.24 1.41 0.05
CA ALA A 59 -0.96 0.21 0.44
C ALA A 59 -0.12 -0.56 1.46
N VAL A 60 -0.77 -1.29 2.34
CA VAL A 60 -0.09 -2.15 3.34
C VAL A 60 0.18 -3.53 2.75
N ILE A 61 -0.83 -4.14 2.14
CA ILE A 61 -0.74 -5.47 1.54
C ILE A 61 -0.41 -5.31 0.05
N LYS A 62 0.89 -5.22 -0.26
CA LYS A 62 1.39 -5.02 -1.62
C LYS A 62 2.05 -6.27 -2.18
N HIS A 63 1.78 -6.55 -3.45
CA HIS A 63 2.56 -7.51 -4.25
C HIS A 63 3.89 -6.90 -4.70
N SER A 64 4.81 -7.77 -5.18
CA SER A 64 6.04 -7.30 -5.82
C SER A 64 5.79 -6.44 -7.06
N ARG A 65 4.64 -6.63 -7.74
CA ARG A 65 4.21 -5.80 -8.87
C ARG A 65 3.84 -4.37 -8.45
N ASP A 66 3.43 -4.17 -7.20
CA ASP A 66 3.00 -2.87 -6.67
C ASP A 66 4.17 -2.02 -6.14
N PHE A 67 5.37 -2.28 -6.67
CA PHE A 67 6.61 -1.65 -6.21
C PHE A 67 6.57 -0.12 -6.29
N ASN A 68 5.89 0.42 -7.29
CA ASN A 68 5.71 1.86 -7.51
C ASN A 68 4.23 2.18 -7.73
N LEU A 69 3.38 1.74 -6.82
CA LEU A 69 1.92 1.73 -6.94
C LEU A 69 1.33 3.11 -7.27
N ALA A 70 1.71 4.14 -6.50
CA ALA A 70 1.19 5.49 -6.71
C ALA A 70 1.54 6.03 -8.10
N ARG A 71 2.76 5.76 -8.59
CA ARG A 71 3.19 6.18 -9.92
C ARG A 71 2.41 5.46 -11.03
N GLU A 72 2.26 4.14 -10.92
CA GLU A 72 1.51 3.36 -11.90
C GLU A 72 0.02 3.78 -11.93
N CYS A 73 -0.56 4.10 -10.76
CA CYS A 73 -1.91 4.63 -10.71
C CYS A 73 -2.03 5.99 -11.42
N VAL A 74 -1.09 6.91 -11.20
CA VAL A 74 -1.08 8.21 -11.90
C VAL A 74 -1.00 8.01 -13.41
N LEU A 75 -0.11 7.15 -13.90
CA LEU A 75 0.05 6.86 -15.32
C LEU A 75 -1.16 6.13 -15.93
N SER A 76 -1.96 5.47 -15.12
CA SER A 76 -3.20 4.79 -15.53
C SER A 76 -4.42 5.72 -15.52
N THR A 77 -4.25 7.01 -15.23
CA THR A 77 -5.32 8.02 -15.23
C THR A 77 -5.11 9.06 -16.32
N SER A 78 -6.07 9.97 -16.44
CA SER A 78 -5.97 11.13 -17.34
C SER A 78 -5.25 12.34 -16.74
N LEU A 79 -4.58 12.22 -15.60
CA LEU A 79 -3.66 13.25 -15.10
C LEU A 79 -2.49 13.46 -16.04
N HIS A 80 -1.90 14.64 -16.01
CA HIS A 80 -0.68 14.87 -16.79
C HIS A 80 0.42 13.89 -16.35
N PRO A 81 1.09 13.17 -17.26
CA PRO A 81 2.06 12.12 -16.93
C PRO A 81 3.31 12.63 -16.17
N MET A 82 3.56 13.94 -16.19
CA MET A 82 4.61 14.58 -15.38
C MET A 82 4.18 14.89 -13.95
N THR A 83 2.99 14.47 -13.51
CA THR A 83 2.57 14.57 -12.11
C THR A 83 3.45 13.65 -11.25
N PRO A 84 4.22 14.17 -10.28
CA PRO A 84 5.01 13.35 -9.39
C PRO A 84 4.14 12.42 -8.55
N ALA A 85 4.66 11.25 -8.22
CA ALA A 85 3.96 10.33 -7.32
C ALA A 85 4.94 9.67 -6.35
N THR A 86 4.53 9.52 -5.10
CA THR A 86 5.32 8.93 -4.02
C THR A 86 4.54 7.82 -3.35
N ASP A 87 5.14 6.64 -3.26
CA ASP A 87 4.64 5.55 -2.43
C ASP A 87 5.09 5.72 -0.99
N ILE A 88 4.14 5.55 -0.06
CA ILE A 88 4.44 5.51 1.38
C ILE A 88 3.77 4.30 2.03
N GLN A 89 4.30 3.91 3.18
CA GLN A 89 3.71 2.85 3.99
C GLN A 89 3.95 3.11 5.47
N GLN A 90 2.87 3.21 6.22
CA GLN A 90 2.85 3.36 7.68
C GLN A 90 1.72 2.52 8.28
N ALA A 91 1.67 1.24 7.92
CA ALA A 91 0.60 0.34 8.33
C ALA A 91 -0.79 1.00 8.18
N CYS A 92 -1.68 0.89 9.17
CA CYS A 92 -3.04 1.48 9.12
C CYS A 92 -3.05 3.02 9.04
N GLY A 93 -1.94 3.69 9.40
CA GLY A 93 -1.77 5.14 9.30
C GLY A 93 -1.34 5.67 7.93
N THR A 94 -1.16 4.80 6.93
CA THR A 94 -0.63 5.17 5.60
C THR A 94 -1.40 6.32 4.95
N GLY A 95 -2.74 6.25 4.93
CA GLY A 95 -3.57 7.29 4.31
C GLY A 95 -3.46 8.64 5.02
N LEU A 96 -3.46 8.64 6.36
CA LEU A 96 -3.27 9.85 7.16
C LEU A 96 -1.87 10.44 6.94
N GLN A 97 -0.84 9.61 6.93
CA GLN A 97 0.53 10.04 6.66
C GLN A 97 0.67 10.64 5.25
N ALA A 98 -0.02 10.09 4.25
CA ALA A 98 -0.09 10.68 2.91
C ALA A 98 -0.65 12.11 2.94
N CYS A 99 -1.76 12.31 3.66
CA CYS A 99 -2.34 13.64 3.85
C CYS A 99 -1.36 14.61 4.53
N MET A 100 -0.70 14.16 5.59
CA MET A 100 0.29 14.97 6.32
C MET A 100 1.47 15.35 5.42
N GLN A 101 1.97 14.42 4.62
CA GLN A 101 3.09 14.69 3.71
C GLN A 101 2.72 15.72 2.65
N VAL A 102 1.56 15.61 2.02
CA VAL A 102 1.07 16.61 1.05
C VAL A 102 0.85 17.95 1.73
N ALA A 103 0.20 17.97 2.91
CA ALA A 103 -0.04 19.19 3.65
C ALA A 103 1.26 19.92 4.01
N ASN A 104 2.28 19.19 4.48
CA ASN A 104 3.57 19.77 4.82
C ASN A 104 4.25 20.41 3.59
N LYS A 105 4.20 19.75 2.42
CA LYS A 105 4.77 20.32 1.18
C LYS A 105 4.04 21.57 0.73
N ILE A 106 2.71 21.63 0.89
CA ILE A 106 1.91 22.83 0.59
C ILE A 106 2.25 23.95 1.60
N ALA A 107 2.28 23.63 2.88
CA ALA A 107 2.57 24.57 3.96
C ALA A 107 3.94 25.24 3.78
N LEU A 108 4.94 24.47 3.34
CA LEU A 108 6.29 24.95 3.04
C LEU A 108 6.43 25.62 1.66
N GLY A 109 5.38 25.63 0.84
CA GLY A 109 5.40 26.23 -0.48
C GLY A 109 6.15 25.44 -1.55
N HIS A 110 6.39 24.17 -1.34
CA HIS A 110 7.02 23.30 -2.33
C HIS A 110 6.06 22.91 -3.47
N ILE A 111 4.78 22.81 -3.16
CA ILE A 111 3.68 22.55 -4.10
C ILE A 111 2.49 23.40 -3.70
N ASP A 112 1.55 23.64 -4.62
CA ASP A 112 0.34 24.42 -4.36
C ASP A 112 -0.88 23.51 -4.13
N CYS A 113 -0.87 22.32 -4.69
CA CYS A 113 -1.92 21.29 -4.50
C CYS A 113 -1.33 19.89 -4.58
N GLY A 114 -2.02 18.93 -4.01
CA GLY A 114 -1.66 17.54 -4.07
C GLY A 114 -2.84 16.61 -3.81
N ILE A 115 -2.67 15.34 -4.11
CA ILE A 115 -3.63 14.29 -3.84
C ILE A 115 -2.99 13.31 -2.87
N ALA A 116 -3.73 12.91 -1.83
CA ALA A 116 -3.29 11.95 -0.84
C ALA A 116 -4.29 10.80 -0.71
N GLY A 117 -3.81 9.57 -0.55
CA GLY A 117 -4.71 8.45 -0.40
C GLY A 117 -4.02 7.09 -0.23
N GLY A 118 -4.78 6.06 -0.52
CA GLY A 118 -4.30 4.68 -0.47
C GLY A 118 -5.39 3.69 -0.84
N SER A 119 -4.97 2.46 -1.04
CA SER A 119 -5.85 1.35 -1.41
C SER A 119 -5.29 0.05 -0.83
N ASP A 120 -6.15 -0.77 -0.24
CA ASP A 120 -5.79 -2.09 0.25
C ASP A 120 -6.88 -3.11 -0.06
N THR A 121 -6.47 -4.34 -0.27
CA THR A 121 -7.37 -5.49 -0.39
C THR A 121 -6.78 -6.72 0.27
N THR A 122 -7.61 -7.45 1.01
CA THR A 122 -7.28 -8.78 1.53
C THR A 122 -7.68 -9.90 0.57
N SER A 123 -8.48 -9.58 -0.47
CA SER A 123 -8.89 -10.56 -1.49
C SER A 123 -7.76 -10.91 -2.45
N ASP A 124 -6.92 -9.93 -2.80
CA ASP A 124 -5.72 -10.10 -3.61
C ASP A 124 -4.48 -10.04 -2.70
N ALA A 125 -4.41 -10.97 -1.73
CA ALA A 125 -3.28 -10.99 -0.80
C ALA A 125 -2.01 -11.55 -1.46
N PRO A 126 -0.83 -10.98 -1.21
CA PRO A 126 0.42 -11.48 -1.75
C PRO A 126 0.77 -12.83 -1.12
N ILE A 127 0.77 -13.89 -1.92
CA ILE A 127 1.23 -15.20 -1.50
C ILE A 127 2.68 -15.36 -1.91
N GLY A 128 3.56 -15.46 -0.93
CA GLY A 128 4.99 -15.65 -1.15
C GLY A 128 5.41 -17.11 -1.18
N VAL A 129 6.56 -17.37 -1.75
CA VAL A 129 7.22 -18.69 -1.63
C VAL A 129 7.95 -18.78 -0.29
N SER A 130 8.09 -19.98 0.26
CA SER A 130 8.85 -20.20 1.49
C SER A 130 10.29 -19.71 1.36
N GLU A 131 10.88 -19.27 2.46
CA GLU A 131 12.27 -18.79 2.48
C GLU A 131 13.26 -19.84 1.94
N GLY A 132 13.00 -21.12 2.20
CA GLY A 132 13.81 -22.22 1.66
C GLY A 132 13.72 -22.30 0.14
N LEU A 133 12.52 -22.22 -0.43
CA LEU A 133 12.32 -22.22 -1.88
C LEU A 133 12.93 -20.98 -2.51
N ARG A 134 12.72 -19.80 -1.92
CA ARG A 134 13.28 -18.54 -2.39
C ARG A 134 14.79 -18.60 -2.55
N LYS A 135 15.51 -19.11 -1.54
CA LYS A 135 16.97 -19.27 -1.59
C LYS A 135 17.40 -20.21 -2.71
N ILE A 136 16.73 -21.37 -2.84
CA ILE A 136 17.05 -22.32 -3.92
C ILE A 136 16.85 -21.67 -5.29
N LEU A 137 15.74 -20.97 -5.51
CA LEU A 137 15.45 -20.29 -6.79
C LEU A 137 16.49 -19.20 -7.11
N LEU A 138 16.92 -18.43 -6.13
CA LEU A 138 17.98 -17.43 -6.30
C LEU A 138 19.32 -18.08 -6.68
N ASP A 139 19.66 -19.19 -6.04
CA ASP A 139 20.89 -19.93 -6.38
C ASP A 139 20.81 -20.55 -7.77
N VAL A 140 19.65 -21.08 -8.17
CA VAL A 140 19.40 -21.57 -9.55
C VAL A 140 19.59 -20.45 -10.56
N ASN A 141 19.10 -19.24 -10.27
CA ASN A 141 19.28 -18.09 -11.16
C ASN A 141 20.76 -17.67 -11.30
N ARG A 142 21.55 -17.84 -10.24
CA ARG A 142 23.00 -17.54 -10.25
C ARG A 142 23.84 -18.65 -10.92
N ALA A 143 23.32 -19.86 -11.05
CA ALA A 143 24.04 -21.01 -11.59
C ALA A 143 24.32 -20.83 -13.08
N LYS A 144 25.59 -21.09 -13.50
CA LYS A 144 26.06 -20.88 -14.84
C LYS A 144 25.75 -22.05 -15.79
N THR A 145 25.62 -23.27 -15.26
CA THR A 145 25.44 -24.49 -16.09
C THR A 145 24.10 -25.18 -15.74
N THR A 146 23.53 -25.87 -16.74
CA THR A 146 22.29 -26.64 -16.57
C THR A 146 22.44 -27.73 -15.51
N GLY A 147 23.57 -28.39 -15.41
CA GLY A 147 23.84 -29.41 -14.40
C GLY A 147 23.83 -28.83 -12.97
N GLN A 148 24.42 -27.65 -12.77
CA GLN A 148 24.33 -26.95 -11.48
C GLN A 148 22.89 -26.56 -11.13
N ARG A 149 22.10 -26.10 -12.10
CA ARG A 149 20.68 -25.75 -11.90
C ARG A 149 19.87 -26.97 -11.49
N LEU A 150 20.02 -28.09 -12.19
CA LEU A 150 19.33 -29.33 -11.85
C LEU A 150 19.71 -29.84 -10.45
N LYS A 151 21.00 -29.79 -10.08
CA LYS A 151 21.47 -30.14 -8.73
C LYS A 151 20.88 -29.25 -7.65
N LEU A 152 20.65 -27.97 -7.93
CA LEU A 152 20.02 -27.04 -6.98
C LEU A 152 18.51 -27.31 -6.87
N LEU A 153 17.83 -27.52 -8.00
CA LEU A 153 16.40 -27.84 -8.02
C LEU A 153 16.09 -29.17 -7.28
N SER A 154 16.99 -30.16 -7.35
CA SER A 154 16.81 -31.42 -6.62
C SER A 154 16.81 -31.28 -5.09
N LYS A 155 17.20 -30.12 -4.56
CA LYS A 155 17.11 -29.79 -3.12
C LYS A 155 15.70 -29.36 -2.67
N ILE A 156 14.77 -29.15 -3.61
CA ILE A 156 13.39 -28.78 -3.28
C ILE A 156 12.72 -29.96 -2.58
N ARG A 157 12.12 -29.70 -1.44
CA ARG A 157 11.37 -30.67 -0.63
C ARG A 157 9.92 -30.25 -0.53
N PRO A 158 8.96 -31.14 -0.28
CA PRO A 158 7.54 -30.79 -0.14
C PRO A 158 7.28 -29.63 0.83
N LYS A 159 8.01 -29.57 1.96
CA LYS A 159 7.91 -28.47 2.92
C LYS A 159 8.24 -27.09 2.34
N HIS A 160 8.99 -27.00 1.25
CA HIS A 160 9.34 -25.75 0.60
C HIS A 160 8.19 -25.21 -0.27
N LEU A 161 7.21 -26.06 -0.60
CA LEU A 161 6.06 -25.67 -1.43
C LEU A 161 4.93 -25.02 -0.62
N ALA A 162 5.02 -25.07 0.71
CA ALA A 162 4.06 -24.38 1.56
C ALA A 162 4.13 -22.86 1.31
N PRO A 163 3.01 -22.21 0.94
CA PRO A 163 3.00 -20.78 0.66
C PRO A 163 3.17 -19.97 1.94
N LEU A 164 3.80 -18.79 1.82
CA LEU A 164 3.81 -17.78 2.87
C LEU A 164 2.66 -16.82 2.63
N THR A 165 1.74 -16.76 3.58
CA THR A 165 0.65 -15.79 3.59
C THR A 165 0.97 -14.63 4.54
N PRO A 166 0.39 -13.44 4.32
CA PRO A 166 0.50 -12.34 5.28
C PRO A 166 0.05 -12.78 6.67
N ARG A 167 0.84 -12.47 7.69
CA ARG A 167 0.51 -12.84 9.08
C ARG A 167 -0.44 -11.82 9.68
N ASN A 168 -1.39 -12.30 10.45
CA ASN A 168 -2.32 -11.46 11.23
C ASN A 168 -1.78 -11.11 12.63
N GLY A 169 -0.54 -11.43 12.91
CA GLY A 169 0.10 -11.18 14.20
C GLY A 169 1.35 -10.33 14.07
N GLU A 170 1.61 -9.51 15.05
CA GLU A 170 2.81 -8.71 15.15
C GLU A 170 4.03 -9.65 15.32
N PRO A 171 5.12 -9.47 14.52
CA PRO A 171 6.23 -10.44 14.49
C PRO A 171 6.98 -10.61 15.82
N ARG A 172 7.01 -9.60 16.68
CA ARG A 172 7.78 -9.62 17.94
C ARG A 172 7.01 -10.23 19.08
N THR A 173 5.73 -9.90 19.20
CA THR A 173 4.85 -10.34 20.29
C THR A 173 4.01 -11.55 19.90
N ASN A 174 3.85 -11.78 18.61
CA ASN A 174 2.94 -12.76 18.01
C ASN A 174 1.46 -12.51 18.36
N MET A 175 1.13 -11.32 18.82
CA MET A 175 -0.22 -10.91 19.19
C MET A 175 -0.93 -10.31 17.98
N SER A 176 -2.21 -10.57 17.87
CA SER A 176 -3.10 -9.89 16.92
C SER A 176 -3.41 -8.46 17.38
N MET A 177 -3.97 -7.63 16.48
CA MET A 177 -4.43 -6.28 16.83
C MET A 177 -5.52 -6.31 17.91
N GLY A 178 -6.39 -7.33 17.90
CA GLY A 178 -7.42 -7.50 18.92
C GLY A 178 -6.82 -7.76 20.30
N GLU A 179 -5.82 -8.64 20.39
CA GLU A 179 -5.12 -8.93 21.64
C GLU A 179 -4.37 -7.71 22.19
N HIS A 180 -3.72 -6.92 21.31
CA HIS A 180 -3.12 -5.65 21.71
C HIS A 180 -4.15 -4.63 22.21
N THR A 181 -5.28 -4.54 21.52
CA THR A 181 -6.37 -3.63 21.94
C THR A 181 -6.92 -4.02 23.31
N GLU A 182 -7.07 -5.33 23.57
CA GLU A 182 -7.51 -5.82 24.89
C GLU A 182 -6.57 -5.42 26.03
N ILE A 183 -5.24 -5.41 25.78
CA ILE A 183 -4.27 -4.90 26.76
C ILE A 183 -4.51 -3.42 27.02
N THR A 184 -4.64 -2.62 25.96
CA THR A 184 -4.89 -1.18 26.05
C THR A 184 -6.19 -0.88 26.82
N VAL A 185 -7.25 -1.64 26.54
CA VAL A 185 -8.55 -1.53 27.24
C VAL A 185 -8.38 -1.76 28.73
N LYS A 186 -7.59 -2.78 29.12
CA LYS A 186 -7.31 -3.07 30.52
C LYS A 186 -6.45 -2.00 31.19
N GLU A 187 -5.41 -1.54 30.52
CA GLU A 187 -4.53 -0.49 31.04
C GLU A 187 -5.26 0.83 31.25
N TRP A 188 -6.19 1.17 30.38
CA TRP A 188 -6.99 2.40 30.45
C TRP A 188 -8.26 2.26 31.31
N GLY A 189 -8.56 1.06 31.77
CA GLY A 189 -9.72 0.77 32.61
C GLY A 189 -11.06 0.97 31.90
N ILE A 190 -11.10 0.81 30.55
CA ILE A 190 -12.32 1.00 29.75
C ILE A 190 -13.29 -0.16 30.04
N THR A 191 -14.48 0.18 30.54
CA THR A 191 -15.50 -0.80 30.88
C THR A 191 -16.23 -1.34 29.65
N ARG A 192 -16.98 -2.45 29.84
CA ARG A 192 -17.80 -3.03 28.75
C ARG A 192 -18.91 -2.07 28.32
N GLU A 193 -19.48 -1.34 29.26
CA GLU A 193 -20.54 -0.35 29.03
C GLU A 193 -20.03 0.80 28.15
N GLU A 194 -18.83 1.29 28.41
CA GLU A 194 -18.21 2.35 27.59
C GLU A 194 -17.90 1.88 26.16
N GLN A 195 -17.55 0.62 25.99
CA GLN A 195 -17.32 0.02 24.66
C GLN A 195 -18.61 -0.11 23.86
#